data_4df132c7522f2fd15caec5ebd1b1e8b3
#
_entry.id   4df132c7522f2fd15caec5ebd1b1e8b3
#
_cell.length_a   1.000
_cell.length_b   1.000
_cell.length_c   1.000
_cell.angle_alpha   90.00
_cell.angle_beta   90.00
_cell.angle_gamma   90.00
#
_symmetry.space_group_name_H-M   'P 1'
#
loop_
_entity.id
_entity.type
_entity.pdbx_description
1 polymer ?
#
loop_
_entity_poly.entity_id
_entity_poly.type
_entity_poly.pdbx_seq_one_letter_code
_entity_poly.pdbx_strand_id
1 'polypeptide(L)'
;ILRADSFKKPVFYNGSTFLFDKFAIFLKNNAHIIKINNQLHIYKDGIYTAGYGEIEAAMIKHIPDLNRAKRSEVVDYLDLLIRDNTKPEDAHLIAFKNGLYNIIDGSFVGFTPEHIITNKIPWDYTPGAYCELADKTLDNIACHDSQVRLLLEEAIGYCFYRWNELGKAFILTGDKSNGKSTYLSMVQNLLGEENICALDLKELGDRFKTAEMFGKLANIGDDIGDEFIANPAVFKKLVTGDRVSAERKGQNPFEFNNYSKFLFSANQIPRIKDKTGAVQRRLVIIPFDANFSKDKAGFDPTIKHKLKSPDTMEYLINLGLAGLKRILENRGFTDSDKVKKALDEYEEDNNPILGFFKECEDEDFHIEDNTTDLVYSRYQEYCLANNLQAMSKTAFSRQIARNLHLHTEVRRIGKKTARFYVAGDQK
;
A
#
# COMPACT_ATOMS: atom_id res chain seq x y z
N ILE A 1 33.73 -21.68 -43.44
CA ILE A 1 34.58 -20.64 -42.85
C ILE A 1 33.90 -19.31 -43.13
N LEU A 2 33.01 -18.88 -42.23
CA LEU A 2 32.42 -17.55 -42.25
C LEU A 2 33.38 -16.61 -41.51
N ARG A 3 33.91 -15.61 -42.24
CA ARG A 3 34.72 -14.53 -41.69
C ARG A 3 33.89 -13.78 -40.64
N ALA A 4 34.41 -13.75 -39.40
CA ALA A 4 33.94 -12.84 -38.38
C ALA A 4 34.12 -11.45 -38.87
N ASP A 5 33.06 -10.72 -39.25
CA ASP A 5 33.07 -9.33 -39.48
C ASP A 5 33.55 -8.63 -38.19
N SER A 6 34.73 -8.01 -38.29
CA SER A 6 35.29 -7.19 -37.21
C SER A 6 34.40 -5.99 -36.99
N PHE A 7 33.48 -6.07 -36.00
CA PHE A 7 32.76 -4.92 -35.48
C PHE A 7 33.81 -3.88 -35.03
N LYS A 8 34.01 -2.82 -35.82
CA LYS A 8 34.87 -1.67 -35.42
C LYS A 8 34.33 -1.18 -34.09
N LYS A 9 35.14 -1.27 -33.01
CA LYS A 9 34.80 -0.63 -31.73
C LYS A 9 34.42 0.81 -31.98
N PRO A 10 33.29 1.31 -31.46
CA PRO A 10 32.89 2.69 -31.68
C PRO A 10 33.99 3.64 -31.14
N VAL A 11 34.40 4.61 -31.94
CA VAL A 11 35.45 5.57 -31.59
C VAL A 11 34.81 6.76 -30.92
N PHE A 12 35.03 6.93 -29.61
CA PHE A 12 34.49 8.05 -28.82
C PHE A 12 35.49 9.17 -28.60
N TYR A 13 36.62 9.12 -29.29
CA TYR A 13 37.65 10.16 -29.27
C TYR A 13 38.08 10.51 -30.68
N ASN A 14 38.33 11.81 -30.90
CA ASN A 14 39.04 12.31 -32.07
C ASN A 14 40.34 12.95 -31.58
N GLY A 15 41.46 12.20 -31.69
CA GLY A 15 42.70 12.55 -31.00
C GLY A 15 42.49 12.56 -29.48
N SER A 16 42.74 13.69 -28.83
CA SER A 16 42.50 13.89 -27.39
C SER A 16 41.07 14.37 -27.04
N THR A 17 40.26 14.72 -28.05
CA THR A 17 38.93 15.30 -27.86
C THR A 17 37.91 14.20 -27.66
N PHE A 18 37.20 14.21 -26.51
CA PHE A 18 36.12 13.31 -26.22
C PHE A 18 34.84 13.73 -26.96
N LEU A 19 34.23 12.77 -27.67
CA LEU A 19 33.01 12.97 -28.46
C LEU A 19 31.80 12.55 -27.61
N PHE A 20 31.44 13.39 -26.64
CA PHE A 20 30.36 13.09 -25.67
C PHE A 20 29.00 12.86 -26.33
N ASP A 21 28.71 13.60 -27.41
CA ASP A 21 27.49 13.47 -28.20
C ASP A 21 27.35 12.08 -28.83
N LYS A 22 28.42 11.59 -29.47
CA LYS A 22 28.44 10.26 -30.06
C LYS A 22 28.35 9.15 -29.00
N PHE A 23 29.03 9.36 -27.86
CA PHE A 23 28.95 8.40 -26.77
C PHE A 23 27.55 8.37 -26.10
N ALA A 24 26.91 9.53 -25.93
CA ALA A 24 25.54 9.64 -25.44
C ALA A 24 24.52 8.93 -26.36
N ILE A 25 24.64 9.17 -27.68
CA ILE A 25 23.76 8.47 -28.66
C ILE A 25 23.99 6.96 -28.64
N PHE A 26 25.26 6.53 -28.55
CA PHE A 26 25.59 5.12 -28.41
C PHE A 26 24.95 4.49 -27.16
N LEU A 27 25.10 5.14 -26.00
CA LEU A 27 24.49 4.66 -24.73
C LEU A 27 22.97 4.62 -24.84
N LYS A 28 22.35 5.68 -25.36
CA LYS A 28 20.89 5.71 -25.56
C LYS A 28 20.40 4.48 -26.31
N ASN A 29 21.08 4.11 -27.40
CA ASN A 29 20.64 3.03 -28.27
C ASN A 29 21.03 1.63 -27.76
N ASN A 30 22.23 1.46 -27.19
CA ASN A 30 22.75 0.16 -26.81
C ASN A 30 22.47 -0.23 -25.37
N ALA A 31 22.25 0.76 -24.50
CA ALA A 31 21.83 0.55 -23.11
C ALA A 31 20.35 0.92 -22.88
N HIS A 32 19.61 1.16 -23.97
CA HIS A 32 18.19 1.49 -23.98
C HIS A 32 17.80 2.54 -22.92
N ILE A 33 18.47 3.73 -23.00
CA ILE A 33 18.19 4.80 -22.05
C ILE A 33 16.93 5.55 -22.50
N ILE A 34 15.95 5.66 -21.60
CA ILE A 34 14.68 6.35 -21.80
C ILE A 34 14.42 7.34 -20.66
N LYS A 35 13.41 8.17 -20.79
CA LYS A 35 12.95 9.06 -19.73
C LYS A 35 11.56 8.61 -19.23
N ILE A 36 11.42 8.42 -17.92
CA ILE A 36 10.14 8.12 -17.25
C ILE A 36 9.98 9.14 -16.12
N ASN A 37 8.84 9.83 -16.06
CA ASN A 37 8.57 10.86 -15.05
C ASN A 37 9.71 11.89 -14.89
N ASN A 38 10.23 12.38 -16.01
CA ASN A 38 11.35 13.33 -16.08
C ASN A 38 12.67 12.84 -15.48
N GLN A 39 12.85 11.53 -15.32
CA GLN A 39 14.10 10.92 -14.88
C GLN A 39 14.64 9.97 -15.93
N LEU A 40 15.94 10.00 -16.17
CA LEU A 40 16.61 9.02 -17.04
C LEU A 40 16.63 7.65 -16.38
N HIS A 41 16.24 6.65 -17.16
CA HIS A 41 16.26 5.24 -16.79
C HIS A 41 17.10 4.47 -17.80
N ILE A 42 17.83 3.47 -17.31
CA ILE A 42 18.62 2.56 -18.14
C ILE A 42 18.04 1.15 -18.01
N TYR A 43 17.97 0.43 -19.13
CA TYR A 43 17.58 -0.97 -19.12
C TYR A 43 18.70 -1.84 -18.54
N LYS A 44 18.37 -2.57 -17.45
CA LYS A 44 19.31 -3.41 -16.74
C LYS A 44 18.58 -4.60 -16.15
N ASP A 45 19.11 -5.80 -16.35
CA ASP A 45 18.58 -7.04 -15.75
C ASP A 45 17.07 -7.25 -15.97
N GLY A 46 16.55 -6.84 -17.14
CA GLY A 46 15.16 -7.02 -17.53
C GLY A 46 14.21 -5.89 -17.18
N ILE A 47 14.66 -4.83 -16.47
CA ILE A 47 13.84 -3.68 -16.10
C ILE A 47 14.54 -2.35 -16.37
N TYR A 48 13.78 -1.26 -16.34
CA TYR A 48 14.29 0.11 -16.42
C TYR A 48 14.55 0.66 -15.02
N THR A 49 15.82 0.86 -14.70
CA THR A 49 16.27 1.38 -13.38
C THR A 49 16.57 2.87 -13.48
N ALA A 50 16.02 3.66 -12.55
CA ALA A 50 16.24 5.09 -12.47
C ALA A 50 17.60 5.41 -11.86
N GLY A 51 18.19 6.53 -12.29
CA GLY A 51 19.31 7.16 -11.61
C GLY A 51 20.58 7.31 -12.43
N TYR A 52 21.22 8.45 -12.23
CA TYR A 52 22.47 8.78 -12.94
C TYR A 52 23.61 7.83 -12.61
N GLY A 53 23.65 7.28 -11.38
CA GLY A 53 24.68 6.32 -10.97
C GLY A 53 24.70 5.04 -11.80
N GLU A 54 23.54 4.52 -12.19
CA GLU A 54 23.45 3.34 -13.06
C GLU A 54 23.93 3.65 -14.50
N ILE A 55 23.60 4.85 -14.99
CA ILE A 55 24.06 5.31 -16.30
C ILE A 55 25.58 5.54 -16.27
N GLU A 56 26.10 6.19 -15.23
CA GLU A 56 27.54 6.38 -15.05
C GLU A 56 28.30 5.05 -14.91
N ALA A 57 27.73 4.07 -14.22
CA ALA A 57 28.27 2.71 -14.12
C ALA A 57 28.36 2.03 -15.52
N ALA A 58 27.32 2.21 -16.33
CA ALA A 58 27.35 1.72 -17.73
C ALA A 58 28.44 2.43 -18.56
N MET A 59 28.65 3.74 -18.38
CA MET A 59 29.69 4.47 -19.04
C MET A 59 31.09 3.93 -18.72
N ILE A 60 31.36 3.64 -17.45
CA ILE A 60 32.67 3.12 -17.00
C ILE A 60 32.93 1.71 -17.54
N LYS A 61 31.91 0.89 -17.81
CA LYS A 61 32.10 -0.38 -18.49
C LYS A 61 32.64 -0.25 -19.90
N HIS A 62 32.32 0.85 -20.60
CA HIS A 62 32.80 1.11 -21.95
C HIS A 62 34.11 1.92 -21.97
N ILE A 63 34.27 2.87 -21.06
CA ILE A 63 35.43 3.75 -20.94
C ILE A 63 35.84 3.84 -19.46
N PRO A 64 36.69 2.92 -18.97
CA PRO A 64 36.99 2.79 -17.52
C PRO A 64 37.61 4.04 -16.87
N ASP A 65 38.36 4.82 -17.63
CA ASP A 65 39.05 6.05 -17.19
C ASP A 65 38.24 7.34 -17.41
N LEU A 66 36.96 7.22 -17.74
CA LEU A 66 36.09 8.39 -17.96
C LEU A 66 35.88 9.17 -16.67
N ASN A 67 36.48 10.37 -16.58
CA ASN A 67 36.40 11.19 -15.39
C ASN A 67 35.00 11.77 -15.15
N ARG A 68 34.76 12.27 -13.91
CA ARG A 68 33.45 12.79 -13.49
C ARG A 68 32.90 13.89 -14.40
N ALA A 69 33.73 14.84 -14.83
CA ALA A 69 33.28 15.96 -15.67
C ALA A 69 32.68 15.45 -17.00
N LYS A 70 33.41 14.53 -17.66
CA LYS A 70 32.94 13.92 -18.91
C LYS A 70 31.67 13.08 -18.73
N ARG A 71 31.54 12.35 -17.59
CA ARG A 71 30.32 11.61 -17.28
C ARG A 71 29.12 12.54 -17.11
N SER A 72 29.30 13.63 -16.36
CA SER A 72 28.25 14.65 -16.19
C SER A 72 27.81 15.25 -17.52
N GLU A 73 28.77 15.61 -18.40
CA GLU A 73 28.47 16.15 -19.72
C GLU A 73 27.63 15.19 -20.58
N VAL A 74 27.93 13.89 -20.54
CA VAL A 74 27.12 12.86 -21.22
C VAL A 74 25.74 12.74 -20.65
N VAL A 75 25.59 12.77 -19.30
CA VAL A 75 24.26 12.70 -18.63
C VAL A 75 23.42 13.93 -18.99
N ASP A 76 24.01 15.13 -18.90
CA ASP A 76 23.32 16.36 -19.24
C ASP A 76 22.88 16.38 -20.71
N TYR A 77 23.74 15.87 -21.63
CA TYR A 77 23.38 15.73 -23.03
C TYR A 77 22.25 14.70 -23.25
N LEU A 78 22.29 13.55 -22.57
CA LEU A 78 21.22 12.54 -22.61
C LEU A 78 19.89 13.12 -22.13
N ASP A 79 19.92 13.93 -21.06
CA ASP A 79 18.71 14.55 -20.52
C ASP A 79 18.07 15.55 -21.49
N LEU A 80 18.87 16.28 -22.24
CA LEU A 80 18.43 17.18 -23.31
C LEU A 80 18.00 16.43 -24.58
N LEU A 81 18.67 15.33 -24.91
CA LEU A 81 18.40 14.53 -26.10
C LEU A 81 17.09 13.74 -25.98
N ILE A 82 16.80 13.22 -24.79
CA ILE A 82 15.60 12.41 -24.51
C ILE A 82 14.56 13.33 -23.85
N ARG A 83 13.73 13.99 -24.66
CA ARG A 83 12.74 14.97 -24.18
C ARG A 83 11.43 14.34 -23.75
N ASP A 84 11.01 13.30 -24.48
CA ASP A 84 9.70 12.69 -24.27
C ASP A 84 9.75 11.65 -23.15
N ASN A 85 8.73 11.70 -22.27
CA ASN A 85 8.55 10.68 -21.26
C ASN A 85 7.95 9.41 -21.89
N THR A 86 8.60 8.29 -21.63
CA THR A 86 8.05 6.98 -21.97
C THR A 86 7.07 6.54 -20.88
N LYS A 87 5.93 6.02 -21.30
CA LYS A 87 4.93 5.49 -20.37
C LYS A 87 5.30 4.06 -20.00
N PRO A 88 5.33 3.72 -18.70
CA PRO A 88 5.49 2.33 -18.26
C PRO A 88 4.35 1.43 -18.79
N GLU A 89 4.66 0.14 -18.91
CA GLU A 89 3.69 -0.91 -19.25
C GLU A 89 2.51 -0.96 -18.27
N ASP A 90 1.42 -1.54 -18.76
CA ASP A 90 0.23 -1.76 -18.00
C ASP A 90 0.49 -2.60 -16.72
N ALA A 91 -0.34 -2.39 -15.71
CA ALA A 91 -0.28 -3.11 -14.44
C ALA A 91 -0.43 -4.64 -14.57
N HIS A 92 -0.96 -5.12 -15.70
CA HIS A 92 -1.16 -6.54 -15.97
C HIS A 92 0.12 -7.35 -16.19
N LEU A 93 1.24 -6.68 -16.56
CA LEU A 93 2.55 -7.32 -16.68
C LEU A 93 3.30 -7.25 -15.36
N ILE A 94 3.59 -8.40 -14.77
CA ILE A 94 4.32 -8.54 -13.50
C ILE A 94 5.69 -9.14 -13.79
N ALA A 95 6.76 -8.45 -13.37
CA ALA A 95 8.11 -8.94 -13.56
C ALA A 95 8.57 -9.76 -12.35
N PHE A 96 8.95 -11.00 -12.60
CA PHE A 96 9.68 -11.89 -11.70
C PHE A 96 11.15 -11.97 -12.12
N LYS A 97 11.99 -12.59 -11.35
CA LYS A 97 13.43 -12.69 -11.63
C LYS A 97 13.72 -13.36 -12.98
N ASN A 98 12.92 -14.35 -13.37
CA ASN A 98 13.11 -15.15 -14.58
C ASN A 98 12.24 -14.73 -15.78
N GLY A 99 11.38 -13.70 -15.69
CA GLY A 99 10.55 -13.26 -16.82
C GLY A 99 9.35 -12.41 -16.44
N LEU A 100 8.49 -12.17 -17.40
CA LEU A 100 7.27 -11.35 -17.29
C LEU A 100 6.05 -12.26 -17.34
N TYR A 101 5.18 -12.14 -16.35
CA TYR A 101 3.89 -12.81 -16.27
C TYR A 101 2.75 -11.85 -16.60
N ASN A 102 1.89 -12.23 -17.52
CA ASN A 102 0.69 -11.51 -17.84
C ASN A 102 -0.50 -12.11 -17.09
N ILE A 103 -1.10 -11.33 -16.17
CA ILE A 103 -2.20 -11.81 -15.33
C ILE A 103 -3.51 -12.02 -16.10
N ILE A 104 -3.67 -11.42 -17.29
CA ILE A 104 -4.91 -11.53 -18.09
C ILE A 104 -5.02 -12.90 -18.76
N ASP A 105 -3.94 -13.33 -19.41
CA ASP A 105 -3.92 -14.56 -20.21
C ASP A 105 -3.04 -15.68 -19.64
N GLY A 106 -2.32 -15.39 -18.54
CA GLY A 106 -1.42 -16.36 -17.89
C GLY A 106 -0.14 -16.64 -18.67
N SER A 107 0.16 -15.88 -19.72
CA SER A 107 1.39 -16.05 -20.49
C SER A 107 2.62 -15.64 -19.68
N PHE A 108 3.74 -16.36 -19.91
CA PHE A 108 5.03 -16.06 -19.32
C PHE A 108 6.09 -15.93 -20.40
N VAL A 109 6.71 -14.77 -20.49
CA VAL A 109 7.66 -14.42 -21.57
C VAL A 109 8.98 -13.90 -21.01
N GLY A 110 10.04 -13.97 -21.82
CA GLY A 110 11.34 -13.41 -21.47
C GLY A 110 11.34 -11.89 -21.46
N PHE A 111 12.35 -11.31 -20.84
CA PHE A 111 12.55 -9.87 -20.81
C PHE A 111 13.00 -9.34 -22.16
N THR A 112 12.42 -8.21 -22.56
CA THR A 112 12.88 -7.41 -23.71
C THR A 112 12.84 -5.91 -23.34
N PRO A 113 13.69 -5.06 -23.96
CA PRO A 113 13.64 -3.62 -23.72
C PRO A 113 12.37 -2.93 -24.19
N GLU A 114 11.56 -3.58 -25.02
CA GLU A 114 10.26 -3.06 -25.47
C GLU A 114 9.25 -3.00 -24.33
N HIS A 115 9.39 -3.89 -23.33
CA HIS A 115 8.53 -3.87 -22.14
C HIS A 115 9.08 -2.89 -21.09
N ILE A 116 8.39 -1.78 -20.90
CA ILE A 116 8.81 -0.70 -19.99
C ILE A 116 8.38 -1.01 -18.56
N ILE A 117 9.16 -1.84 -17.88
CA ILE A 117 8.92 -2.30 -16.50
C ILE A 117 9.96 -1.67 -15.57
N THR A 118 9.53 -1.20 -14.41
CA THR A 118 10.39 -0.50 -13.41
C THR A 118 10.52 -1.25 -12.08
N ASN A 119 9.73 -2.30 -11.87
CA ASN A 119 9.76 -3.13 -10.66
C ASN A 119 9.97 -4.60 -11.05
N LYS A 120 10.73 -5.32 -10.23
CA LYS A 120 10.95 -6.76 -10.42
C LYS A 120 10.97 -7.46 -9.06
N ILE A 121 10.13 -8.46 -8.90
CA ILE A 121 10.14 -9.34 -7.74
C ILE A 121 11.39 -10.25 -7.85
N PRO A 122 12.25 -10.30 -6.81
CA PRO A 122 13.60 -10.90 -6.93
C PRO A 122 13.62 -12.44 -6.89
N TRP A 123 12.49 -13.09 -7.13
CA TRP A 123 12.31 -14.53 -7.09
C TRP A 123 11.80 -15.05 -8.41
N ASP A 124 12.10 -16.34 -8.69
CA ASP A 124 11.66 -17.00 -9.90
C ASP A 124 10.17 -17.36 -9.81
N TYR A 125 9.44 -17.19 -10.91
CA TYR A 125 8.12 -17.76 -11.05
C TYR A 125 8.25 -19.20 -11.51
N THR A 126 7.82 -20.12 -10.67
CA THR A 126 7.78 -21.57 -10.94
C THR A 126 6.31 -22.02 -10.82
N PRO A 127 5.64 -22.31 -11.94
CA PRO A 127 4.25 -22.74 -11.93
C PRO A 127 4.03 -23.98 -11.04
N GLY A 128 3.06 -23.89 -10.12
CA GLY A 128 2.71 -24.98 -9.22
C GLY A 128 3.71 -25.26 -8.09
N ALA A 129 4.72 -24.39 -7.88
CA ALA A 129 5.59 -24.50 -6.71
C ALA A 129 4.76 -24.56 -5.42
N TYR A 130 5.16 -25.44 -4.50
CA TYR A 130 4.49 -25.65 -3.22
C TYR A 130 5.50 -25.70 -2.07
N CYS A 131 5.17 -25.08 -0.95
CA CYS A 131 5.96 -25.13 0.26
C CYS A 131 5.06 -25.42 1.47
N GLU A 132 5.15 -26.67 1.99
CA GLU A 132 4.33 -27.14 3.10
C GLU A 132 4.46 -26.25 4.36
N LEU A 133 5.70 -25.79 4.65
CA LEU A 133 5.94 -24.92 5.82
C LEU A 133 5.20 -23.60 5.70
N ALA A 134 5.26 -22.97 4.54
CA ALA A 134 4.58 -21.69 4.29
C ALA A 134 3.07 -21.88 4.28
N ASP A 135 2.57 -22.93 3.68
CA ASP A 135 1.15 -23.28 3.61
C ASP A 135 0.56 -23.45 5.01
N LYS A 136 1.17 -24.34 5.82
CA LYS A 136 0.77 -24.55 7.22
C LYS A 136 0.88 -23.28 8.06
N THR A 137 1.91 -22.46 7.82
CA THR A 137 2.07 -21.21 8.57
C THR A 137 0.93 -20.23 8.28
N LEU A 138 0.57 -20.05 7.03
CA LEU A 138 -0.55 -19.17 6.63
C LEU A 138 -1.88 -19.71 7.15
N ASP A 139 -2.10 -21.02 7.10
CA ASP A 139 -3.33 -21.65 7.60
C ASP A 139 -3.48 -21.51 9.12
N ASN A 140 -2.38 -21.71 9.86
CA ASN A 140 -2.34 -21.48 11.30
C ASN A 140 -2.56 -20.00 11.68
N ILE A 141 -1.96 -19.06 10.92
CA ILE A 141 -2.19 -17.62 11.10
C ILE A 141 -3.66 -17.27 10.89
N ALA A 142 -4.28 -17.85 9.88
CA ALA A 142 -5.70 -17.69 9.59
C ALA A 142 -6.63 -18.41 10.59
N CYS A 143 -6.09 -19.15 11.57
CA CYS A 143 -6.86 -20.01 12.47
C CYS A 143 -7.79 -20.99 11.72
N HIS A 144 -7.33 -21.52 10.58
CA HIS A 144 -8.11 -22.40 9.67
C HIS A 144 -9.38 -21.75 9.10
N ASP A 145 -9.50 -20.43 9.16
CA ASP A 145 -10.58 -19.68 8.53
C ASP A 145 -10.25 -19.46 7.05
N SER A 146 -11.02 -20.08 6.17
CA SER A 146 -10.79 -20.05 4.73
C SER A 146 -10.93 -18.64 4.14
N GLN A 147 -11.82 -17.80 4.66
CA GLN A 147 -12.02 -16.43 4.17
C GLN A 147 -10.84 -15.55 4.55
N VAL A 148 -10.35 -15.65 5.80
CA VAL A 148 -9.14 -14.95 6.26
C VAL A 148 -7.94 -15.43 5.46
N ARG A 149 -7.80 -16.75 5.23
CA ARG A 149 -6.72 -17.31 4.41
C ARG A 149 -6.72 -16.71 2.99
N LEU A 150 -7.87 -16.67 2.32
CA LEU A 150 -8.00 -16.08 1.00
C LEU A 150 -7.62 -14.59 0.98
N LEU A 151 -8.01 -13.82 2.00
CA LEU A 151 -7.64 -12.41 2.15
C LEU A 151 -6.14 -12.19 2.30
N LEU A 152 -5.44 -13.08 3.03
CA LEU A 152 -3.97 -13.02 3.13
C LEU A 152 -3.30 -13.26 1.77
N GLU A 153 -3.78 -14.21 0.97
CA GLU A 153 -3.31 -14.47 -0.39
C GLU A 153 -3.60 -13.28 -1.33
N GLU A 154 -4.78 -12.70 -1.22
CA GLU A 154 -5.22 -11.54 -1.98
C GLU A 154 -4.38 -10.30 -1.65
N ALA A 155 -4.03 -10.09 -0.39
CA ALA A 155 -3.15 -8.99 0.02
C ALA A 155 -1.74 -9.13 -0.57
N ILE A 156 -1.19 -10.37 -0.64
CA ILE A 156 0.06 -10.65 -1.33
C ILE A 156 -0.08 -10.31 -2.82
N GLY A 157 -1.10 -10.84 -3.47
CA GLY A 157 -1.33 -10.64 -4.92
C GLY A 157 -1.57 -9.18 -5.29
N TYR A 158 -2.29 -8.46 -4.45
CA TYR A 158 -2.54 -7.04 -4.66
C TYR A 158 -1.23 -6.22 -4.67
N CYS A 159 -0.20 -6.62 -3.91
CA CYS A 159 1.12 -5.99 -3.95
C CYS A 159 1.83 -6.16 -5.29
N PHE A 160 1.51 -7.15 -6.11
CA PHE A 160 2.09 -7.32 -7.45
C PHE A 160 1.49 -6.34 -8.47
N TYR A 161 0.28 -5.84 -8.20
CA TYR A 161 -0.53 -5.07 -9.13
C TYR A 161 -0.25 -3.57 -9.02
N ARG A 162 0.29 -2.97 -10.08
CA ARG A 162 0.70 -1.55 -10.10
C ARG A 162 -0.45 -0.57 -10.34
N TRP A 163 -1.66 -0.93 -9.87
CA TRP A 163 -2.87 -0.11 -9.92
C TRP A 163 -3.61 -0.14 -8.58
N ASN A 164 -4.23 0.99 -8.18
CA ASN A 164 -4.96 1.11 -6.91
C ASN A 164 -6.47 1.26 -7.08
N GLU A 165 -7.06 0.68 -8.12
CA GLU A 165 -8.48 0.81 -8.43
C GLU A 165 -9.42 0.29 -7.32
N LEU A 166 -8.98 -0.71 -6.55
CA LEU A 166 -9.76 -1.22 -5.42
C LEU A 166 -9.67 -0.32 -4.18
N GLY A 167 -8.68 0.57 -4.11
CA GLY A 167 -8.56 1.61 -3.08
C GLY A 167 -8.55 1.08 -1.65
N LYS A 168 -7.83 -0.02 -1.36
CA LYS A 168 -7.79 -0.67 -0.05
C LYS A 168 -6.39 -0.64 0.58
N ALA A 169 -6.38 -0.53 1.91
CA ALA A 169 -5.23 -0.65 2.78
C ALA A 169 -5.52 -1.71 3.85
N PHE A 170 -4.54 -2.54 4.17
CA PHE A 170 -4.68 -3.65 5.11
C PHE A 170 -4.10 -3.26 6.47
N ILE A 171 -4.84 -3.56 7.53
CA ILE A 171 -4.38 -3.44 8.91
C ILE A 171 -4.53 -4.80 9.58
N LEU A 172 -3.42 -5.39 9.98
CA LEU A 172 -3.36 -6.65 10.70
C LEU A 172 -3.44 -6.34 12.20
N THR A 173 -4.49 -6.79 12.87
CA THR A 173 -4.71 -6.49 14.30
C THR A 173 -4.62 -7.74 15.15
N GLY A 174 -4.34 -7.57 16.42
CA GLY A 174 -4.32 -8.65 17.41
C GLY A 174 -3.16 -8.49 18.40
N ASP A 175 -3.15 -9.35 19.41
CA ASP A 175 -2.18 -9.34 20.50
C ASP A 175 -0.77 -9.74 20.06
N LYS A 176 0.16 -9.84 21.03
CA LYS A 176 1.53 -10.32 20.78
C LYS A 176 1.54 -11.79 20.39
N SER A 177 2.55 -12.18 19.62
CA SER A 177 2.80 -13.58 19.21
C SER A 177 1.67 -14.23 18.41
N ASN A 178 0.96 -13.49 17.59
CA ASN A 178 -0.14 -14.01 16.75
C ASN A 178 0.19 -14.12 15.24
N GLY A 179 1.46 -13.88 14.86
CA GLY A 179 1.93 -14.10 13.49
C GLY A 179 1.92 -12.88 12.57
N LYS A 180 1.46 -11.69 12.99
CA LYS A 180 1.46 -10.45 12.18
C LYS A 180 2.83 -10.17 11.56
N SER A 181 3.86 -9.99 12.39
CA SER A 181 5.21 -9.69 11.90
C SER A 181 5.84 -10.86 11.12
N THR A 182 5.37 -12.10 11.31
CA THR A 182 5.80 -13.24 10.50
C THR A 182 5.23 -13.14 9.09
N TYR A 183 3.94 -12.85 8.97
CA TYR A 183 3.29 -12.62 7.69
C TYR A 183 3.90 -11.43 6.95
N LEU A 184 4.05 -10.27 7.62
CA LEU A 184 4.69 -9.10 7.01
C LEU A 184 6.12 -9.40 6.54
N SER A 185 6.90 -10.15 7.33
CA SER A 185 8.24 -10.58 6.93
C SER A 185 8.25 -11.46 5.69
N MET A 186 7.27 -12.36 5.52
CA MET A 186 7.12 -13.14 4.28
C MET A 186 6.85 -12.22 3.08
N VAL A 187 5.94 -11.26 3.22
CA VAL A 187 5.61 -10.29 2.15
C VAL A 187 6.81 -9.39 1.82
N GLN A 188 7.53 -8.89 2.82
CA GLN A 188 8.74 -8.09 2.64
C GLN A 188 9.82 -8.86 1.86
N ASN A 189 10.12 -10.11 2.28
CA ASN A 189 11.10 -10.94 1.58
C ASN A 189 10.67 -11.29 0.15
N LEU A 190 9.37 -11.52 -0.06
CA LEU A 190 8.81 -11.80 -1.37
C LEU A 190 8.98 -10.63 -2.33
N LEU A 191 8.60 -9.43 -1.90
CA LEU A 191 8.69 -8.25 -2.75
C LEU A 191 10.13 -7.77 -2.96
N GLY A 192 11.00 -7.98 -1.97
CA GLY A 192 12.38 -7.48 -1.94
C GLY A 192 12.49 -6.02 -1.51
N GLU A 193 13.62 -5.67 -0.89
CA GLU A 193 13.85 -4.35 -0.27
C GLU A 193 13.71 -3.18 -1.25
N GLU A 194 14.09 -3.38 -2.52
CA GLU A 194 14.00 -2.34 -3.56
C GLU A 194 12.54 -1.95 -3.88
N ASN A 195 11.58 -2.84 -3.63
CA ASN A 195 10.18 -2.66 -3.98
C ASN A 195 9.30 -2.22 -2.82
N ILE A 196 9.85 -2.02 -1.63
CA ILE A 196 9.09 -1.65 -0.44
C ILE A 196 9.60 -0.36 0.18
N CYS A 197 8.73 0.27 0.98
CA CYS A 197 9.09 1.28 1.97
C CYS A 197 8.39 0.95 3.30
N ALA A 198 8.78 1.65 4.38
CA ALA A 198 8.31 1.36 5.73
C ALA A 198 7.95 2.67 6.46
N LEU A 199 6.94 3.38 5.94
CA LEU A 199 6.45 4.61 6.54
C LEU A 199 5.28 4.31 7.45
N ASP A 200 5.28 4.91 8.64
CA ASP A 200 4.12 4.90 9.51
C ASP A 200 2.96 5.72 8.92
N LEU A 201 1.75 5.44 9.38
CA LEU A 201 0.55 6.11 8.89
C LEU A 201 0.62 7.65 9.06
N LYS A 202 1.24 8.12 10.13
CA LYS A 202 1.46 9.54 10.41
C LYS A 202 2.48 10.20 9.50
N GLU A 203 3.47 9.44 9.03
CA GLU A 203 4.57 9.94 8.19
C GLU A 203 4.17 10.13 6.71
N LEU A 204 3.05 9.52 6.29
CA LEU A 204 2.61 9.55 4.88
C LEU A 204 2.40 10.97 4.33
N GLY A 205 2.06 11.93 5.20
CA GLY A 205 1.86 13.33 4.85
C GLY A 205 3.10 14.22 4.99
N ASP A 206 4.22 13.68 5.45
CA ASP A 206 5.43 14.46 5.69
C ASP A 206 6.12 14.82 4.37
N ARG A 207 6.63 16.07 4.30
CA ARG A 207 7.12 16.72 3.09
C ARG A 207 8.06 15.86 2.23
N PHE A 208 9.01 15.15 2.87
CA PHE A 208 10.01 14.35 2.15
C PHE A 208 9.71 12.85 2.15
N LYS A 209 8.87 12.39 3.08
CA LYS A 209 8.57 10.97 3.28
C LYS A 209 7.68 10.40 2.18
N THR A 210 6.68 11.14 1.72
CA THR A 210 5.82 10.71 0.61
C THR A 210 6.61 10.32 -0.64
N ALA A 211 7.77 10.97 -0.88
CA ALA A 211 8.63 10.66 -2.02
C ALA A 211 9.28 9.27 -1.96
N GLU A 212 9.38 8.66 -0.78
CA GLU A 212 9.93 7.31 -0.60
C GLU A 212 9.00 6.22 -1.18
N MET A 213 7.72 6.54 -1.34
CA MET A 213 6.74 5.61 -1.92
C MET A 213 6.80 5.55 -3.45
N PHE A 214 7.45 6.54 -4.08
CA PHE A 214 7.53 6.58 -5.53
C PHE A 214 8.24 5.34 -6.10
N GLY A 215 7.54 4.60 -6.95
CA GLY A 215 8.08 3.40 -7.57
C GLY A 215 8.07 2.16 -6.68
N LYS A 216 7.44 2.18 -5.51
CA LYS A 216 7.36 1.04 -4.61
C LYS A 216 6.08 0.23 -4.82
N LEU A 217 6.16 -1.10 -4.65
CA LEU A 217 5.02 -2.02 -4.72
C LEU A 217 4.20 -2.01 -3.43
N ALA A 218 4.86 -1.89 -2.28
CA ALA A 218 4.19 -1.83 -0.99
C ALA A 218 4.87 -0.88 0.00
N ASN A 219 4.06 -0.30 0.89
CA ASN A 219 4.47 0.31 2.14
C ASN A 219 4.07 -0.64 3.28
N ILE A 220 5.06 -1.13 4.02
CA ILE A 220 4.85 -2.12 5.07
C ILE A 220 5.33 -1.56 6.41
N GLY A 221 4.38 -1.14 7.25
CA GLY A 221 4.63 -0.66 8.61
C GLY A 221 4.31 -1.74 9.64
N ASP A 222 5.33 -2.24 10.34
CA ASP A 222 5.14 -3.21 11.43
C ASP A 222 5.04 -2.48 12.77
N ASP A 223 4.04 -2.83 13.57
CA ASP A 223 3.77 -2.27 14.90
C ASP A 223 3.58 -0.73 14.89
N ILE A 224 2.68 -0.24 14.01
CA ILE A 224 2.38 1.19 13.94
C ILE A 224 1.79 1.70 15.27
N GLY A 225 2.16 2.92 15.65
CA GLY A 225 1.67 3.56 16.88
C GLY A 225 0.17 3.88 16.83
N ASP A 226 -0.41 4.07 18.01
CA ASP A 226 -1.83 4.40 18.23
C ASP A 226 -2.13 5.93 18.21
N GLU A 227 -1.16 6.74 17.78
CA GLU A 227 -1.29 8.19 17.74
C GLU A 227 -2.43 8.67 16.82
N PHE A 228 -3.23 9.61 17.32
CA PHE A 228 -4.36 10.16 16.58
C PHE A 228 -3.97 10.82 15.26
N ILE A 229 -4.62 10.43 14.16
CA ILE A 229 -4.41 11.00 12.83
C ILE A 229 -5.44 12.10 12.54
N ALA A 230 -5.03 13.34 12.71
CA ALA A 230 -5.91 14.50 12.52
C ALA A 230 -6.24 14.81 11.06
N ASN A 231 -5.34 14.47 10.12
CA ASN A 231 -5.50 14.77 8.70
C ASN A 231 -5.18 13.56 7.81
N PRO A 232 -6.16 12.71 7.48
CA PRO A 232 -5.96 11.55 6.62
C PRO A 232 -6.01 11.88 5.10
N ALA A 233 -5.93 13.14 4.70
CA ALA A 233 -6.13 13.52 3.30
C ALA A 233 -5.12 12.87 2.34
N VAL A 234 -3.83 12.87 2.72
CA VAL A 234 -2.77 12.26 1.91
C VAL A 234 -2.93 10.75 1.88
N PHE A 235 -3.19 10.10 3.02
CA PHE A 235 -3.48 8.66 3.08
C PHE A 235 -4.61 8.26 2.11
N LYS A 236 -5.73 9.00 2.12
CA LYS A 236 -6.86 8.72 1.22
C LYS A 236 -6.48 8.78 -0.25
N LYS A 237 -5.68 9.77 -0.65
CA LYS A 237 -5.17 9.92 -2.02
C LYS A 237 -4.22 8.80 -2.40
N LEU A 238 -3.28 8.48 -1.50
CA LEU A 238 -2.30 7.43 -1.74
C LEU A 238 -2.95 6.05 -1.93
N VAL A 239 -3.93 5.72 -1.09
CA VAL A 239 -4.65 4.43 -1.16
C VAL A 239 -5.46 4.28 -2.45
N THR A 240 -6.04 5.36 -2.97
CA THR A 240 -6.83 5.34 -4.22
C THR A 240 -5.99 5.54 -5.49
N GLY A 241 -4.68 5.77 -5.35
CA GLY A 241 -3.82 6.01 -6.51
C GLY A 241 -3.99 7.40 -7.13
N ASP A 242 -4.62 8.33 -6.41
CA ASP A 242 -4.75 9.72 -6.84
C ASP A 242 -3.38 10.39 -6.93
N ARG A 243 -3.30 11.41 -7.77
CA ARG A 243 -2.08 12.18 -7.96
C ARG A 243 -1.69 12.93 -6.69
N VAL A 244 -0.45 12.75 -6.26
CA VAL A 244 0.14 13.41 -5.10
C VAL A 244 1.41 14.14 -5.49
N SER A 245 1.67 15.26 -4.81
CA SER A 245 2.93 15.97 -4.91
C SER A 245 3.88 15.46 -3.83
N ALA A 246 5.13 15.26 -4.21
CA ALA A 246 6.21 14.81 -3.34
C ALA A 246 7.49 15.57 -3.62
N GLU A 247 8.38 15.58 -2.66
CA GLU A 247 9.64 16.32 -2.76
C GLU A 247 10.79 15.49 -2.20
N ARG A 248 11.92 15.52 -2.90
CA ARG A 248 13.19 15.00 -2.37
C ARG A 248 14.07 16.15 -1.93
N LYS A 249 14.82 15.96 -0.85
CA LYS A 249 15.72 17.01 -0.32
C LYS A 249 16.69 17.49 -1.40
N GLY A 250 16.66 18.80 -1.67
CA GLY A 250 17.53 19.41 -2.68
C GLY A 250 17.13 19.19 -4.14
N GLN A 251 15.91 18.69 -4.40
CA GLN A 251 15.38 18.52 -5.75
C GLN A 251 14.05 19.28 -5.90
N ASN A 252 13.66 19.55 -7.14
CA ASN A 252 12.36 20.12 -7.42
C ASN A 252 11.23 19.14 -7.04
N PRO A 253 10.07 19.64 -6.56
CA PRO A 253 8.89 18.82 -6.35
C PRO A 253 8.48 18.10 -7.63
N PHE A 254 7.92 16.89 -7.47
CA PHE A 254 7.38 16.11 -8.58
C PHE A 254 6.02 15.54 -8.18
N GLU A 255 5.23 15.14 -9.16
CA GLU A 255 3.94 14.56 -8.95
C GLU A 255 3.90 13.13 -9.50
N PHE A 256 3.21 12.24 -8.81
CA PHE A 256 3.04 10.86 -9.25
C PHE A 256 1.69 10.29 -8.80
N ASN A 257 1.25 9.25 -9.50
CA ASN A 257 0.14 8.42 -9.08
C ASN A 257 0.69 7.24 -8.28
N ASN A 258 0.25 7.09 -7.02
CA ASN A 258 0.71 6.01 -6.18
C ASN A 258 0.08 4.69 -6.58
N TYR A 259 0.88 3.62 -6.68
CA TYR A 259 0.39 2.25 -6.81
C TYR A 259 0.85 1.33 -5.68
N SER A 260 1.62 1.86 -4.74
CA SER A 260 2.07 1.14 -3.55
C SER A 260 0.89 0.71 -2.69
N LYS A 261 0.89 -0.55 -2.25
CA LYS A 261 -0.14 -1.08 -1.34
C LYS A 261 0.28 -0.84 0.10
N PHE A 262 -0.71 -0.69 0.97
CA PHE A 262 -0.48 -0.45 2.39
C PHE A 262 -0.78 -1.69 3.19
N LEU A 263 0.23 -2.19 3.91
CA LEU A 263 0.11 -3.27 4.88
C LEU A 263 0.67 -2.76 6.21
N PHE A 264 -0.18 -2.65 7.20
CA PHE A 264 0.20 -2.25 8.54
C PHE A 264 -0.09 -3.36 9.53
N SER A 265 0.71 -3.47 10.59
CA SER A 265 0.32 -4.20 11.79
C SER A 265 0.16 -3.23 12.95
N ALA A 266 -0.82 -3.51 13.79
CA ALA A 266 -1.09 -2.74 15.00
C ALA A 266 -1.61 -3.66 16.11
N ASN A 267 -1.26 -3.36 17.37
CA ASN A 267 -1.95 -3.95 18.50
C ASN A 267 -3.27 -3.19 18.74
N GLN A 268 -3.24 -1.88 18.55
CA GLN A 268 -4.42 -1.03 18.56
C GLN A 268 -4.36 -0.09 17.34
N ILE A 269 -5.45 -0.03 16.56
CA ILE A 269 -5.51 0.84 15.38
C ILE A 269 -5.59 2.29 15.83
N PRO A 270 -4.78 3.21 15.25
CA PRO A 270 -4.86 4.63 15.57
C PRO A 270 -6.23 5.19 15.23
N ARG A 271 -6.74 6.08 16.07
CA ARG A 271 -7.96 6.83 15.76
C ARG A 271 -7.69 7.80 14.62
N ILE A 272 -8.53 7.78 13.60
CA ILE A 272 -8.39 8.62 12.42
C ILE A 272 -9.59 9.56 12.30
N LYS A 273 -9.34 10.87 12.25
CA LYS A 273 -10.40 11.86 12.08
C LYS A 273 -11.06 11.72 10.71
N ASP A 274 -12.18 11.04 10.67
CA ASP A 274 -12.97 10.89 9.45
C ASP A 274 -14.46 11.13 9.73
N LYS A 275 -14.99 12.21 9.18
CA LYS A 275 -16.41 12.59 9.35
C LYS A 275 -17.32 11.95 8.28
N THR A 276 -16.76 11.28 7.31
CA THR A 276 -17.47 10.87 6.08
C THR A 276 -17.46 9.37 5.85
N GLY A 277 -16.80 8.57 6.70
CA GLY A 277 -16.57 7.15 6.49
C GLY A 277 -15.61 6.87 5.30
N ALA A 278 -14.90 7.90 4.83
CA ALA A 278 -14.04 7.75 3.67
C ALA A 278 -12.76 6.96 3.96
N VAL A 279 -12.28 6.98 5.20
CA VAL A 279 -11.14 6.17 5.64
C VAL A 279 -11.58 4.73 5.83
N GLN A 280 -12.66 4.48 6.59
CA GLN A 280 -13.16 3.14 6.88
C GLN A 280 -13.40 2.33 5.61
N ARG A 281 -14.03 2.93 4.60
CA ARG A 281 -14.26 2.28 3.30
C ARG A 281 -12.98 1.81 2.60
N ARG A 282 -11.81 2.34 3.00
CA ARG A 282 -10.50 1.99 2.45
C ARG A 282 -9.76 0.96 3.29
N LEU A 283 -10.22 0.66 4.49
CA LEU A 283 -9.58 -0.29 5.38
C LEU A 283 -10.10 -1.71 5.14
N VAL A 284 -9.19 -2.66 5.24
CA VAL A 284 -9.44 -4.10 5.42
C VAL A 284 -8.72 -4.48 6.70
N ILE A 285 -9.49 -4.64 7.78
CA ILE A 285 -8.94 -4.98 9.10
C ILE A 285 -8.98 -6.48 9.26
N ILE A 286 -7.82 -7.12 9.28
CA ILE A 286 -7.70 -8.57 9.40
C ILE A 286 -7.29 -8.94 10.83
N PRO A 287 -8.19 -9.56 11.63
CA PRO A 287 -7.85 -10.03 12.95
C PRO A 287 -6.90 -11.24 12.89
N PHE A 288 -5.83 -11.20 13.67
CA PHE A 288 -4.86 -12.26 13.88
C PHE A 288 -5.09 -12.86 15.27
N ASP A 289 -5.90 -13.90 15.34
CA ASP A 289 -6.36 -14.53 16.59
C ASP A 289 -5.48 -15.70 17.01
N ALA A 290 -4.51 -16.10 16.19
CA ALA A 290 -3.58 -17.18 16.49
C ALA A 290 -2.69 -16.87 17.70
N ASN A 291 -2.23 -17.90 18.38
CA ASN A 291 -1.31 -17.77 19.52
C ASN A 291 -0.08 -18.68 19.34
N PHE A 292 1.06 -18.06 19.05
CA PHE A 292 2.37 -18.71 18.88
C PHE A 292 3.31 -18.39 20.05
N SER A 293 2.80 -18.25 21.28
CA SER A 293 3.63 -18.03 22.45
C SER A 293 4.50 -19.25 22.79
N LYS A 294 5.61 -19.03 23.53
CA LYS A 294 6.64 -20.04 23.81
C LYS A 294 6.13 -21.31 24.49
N ASP A 295 5.02 -21.22 25.20
CA ASP A 295 4.36 -22.30 25.93
C ASP A 295 3.36 -23.10 25.07
N LYS A 296 3.16 -22.74 23.82
CA LYS A 296 2.22 -23.41 22.90
C LYS A 296 2.93 -24.41 22.00
N ALA A 297 2.21 -25.49 21.69
CA ALA A 297 2.63 -26.45 20.68
C ALA A 297 2.74 -25.75 19.32
N GLY A 298 3.88 -25.94 18.64
CA GLY A 298 4.16 -25.29 17.33
C GLY A 298 4.94 -24.00 17.42
N PHE A 299 5.37 -23.55 18.61
CA PHE A 299 6.32 -22.43 18.71
C PHE A 299 7.65 -22.78 18.04
N ASP A 300 8.03 -21.99 17.07
CA ASP A 300 9.34 -22.09 16.40
C ASP A 300 10.00 -20.70 16.36
N PRO A 301 11.02 -20.46 17.19
CA PRO A 301 11.71 -19.16 17.22
C PRO A 301 12.46 -18.84 15.94
N THR A 302 12.71 -19.83 15.08
CA THR A 302 13.42 -19.69 13.81
C THR A 302 12.49 -19.59 12.59
N ILE A 303 11.18 -19.60 12.79
CA ILE A 303 10.18 -19.66 11.71
C ILE A 303 10.37 -18.56 10.66
N LYS A 304 10.63 -17.32 11.08
CA LYS A 304 10.88 -16.19 10.16
C LYS A 304 12.10 -16.42 9.27
N HIS A 305 13.13 -17.12 9.78
CA HIS A 305 14.32 -17.44 8.99
C HIS A 305 14.03 -18.58 7.99
N LYS A 306 13.33 -19.63 8.42
CA LYS A 306 12.98 -20.76 7.56
C LYS A 306 12.07 -20.32 6.40
N LEU A 307 11.16 -19.39 6.65
CA LEU A 307 10.25 -18.83 5.65
C LEU A 307 10.90 -17.86 4.64
N LYS A 308 12.23 -17.69 4.66
CA LYS A 308 12.98 -16.93 3.65
C LYS A 308 13.49 -17.78 2.49
N SER A 309 13.22 -19.08 2.50
CA SER A 309 13.70 -19.99 1.47
C SER A 309 13.11 -19.65 0.08
N PRO A 310 13.84 -19.95 -1.01
CA PRO A 310 13.31 -19.80 -2.37
C PRO A 310 11.99 -20.54 -2.57
N ASP A 311 11.85 -21.77 -2.06
CA ASP A 311 10.62 -22.57 -2.16
C ASP A 311 9.41 -21.85 -1.55
N THR A 312 9.62 -21.17 -0.40
CA THR A 312 8.58 -20.32 0.21
C THR A 312 8.18 -19.19 -0.73
N MET A 313 9.15 -18.49 -1.31
CA MET A 313 8.88 -17.32 -2.14
C MET A 313 8.17 -17.70 -3.45
N GLU A 314 8.61 -18.78 -4.09
CA GLU A 314 7.97 -19.32 -5.31
C GLU A 314 6.54 -19.79 -5.04
N TYR A 315 6.29 -20.42 -3.89
CA TYR A 315 4.94 -20.78 -3.46
C TYR A 315 4.07 -19.53 -3.22
N LEU A 316 4.58 -18.51 -2.51
CA LEU A 316 3.85 -17.26 -2.26
C LEU A 316 3.56 -16.50 -3.56
N ILE A 317 4.40 -16.58 -4.58
CA ILE A 317 4.12 -16.05 -5.92
C ILE A 317 2.86 -16.72 -6.49
N ASN A 318 2.79 -18.04 -6.46
CA ASN A 318 1.62 -18.77 -7.00
C ASN A 318 0.34 -18.42 -6.23
N LEU A 319 0.40 -18.36 -4.89
CA LEU A 319 -0.74 -17.92 -4.06
C LEU A 319 -1.15 -16.48 -4.38
N GLY A 320 -0.18 -15.58 -4.46
CA GLY A 320 -0.44 -14.17 -4.77
C GLY A 320 -1.04 -13.98 -6.17
N LEU A 321 -0.56 -14.69 -7.19
CA LEU A 321 -1.13 -14.65 -8.54
C LEU A 321 -2.57 -15.18 -8.55
N ALA A 322 -2.86 -16.26 -7.83
CA ALA A 322 -4.22 -16.77 -7.67
C ALA A 322 -5.13 -15.77 -6.94
N GLY A 323 -4.62 -15.14 -5.86
CA GLY A 323 -5.31 -14.08 -5.12
C GLY A 323 -5.57 -12.85 -6.00
N LEU A 324 -4.57 -12.39 -6.76
CA LEU A 324 -4.72 -11.26 -7.67
C LEU A 324 -5.78 -11.54 -8.75
N LYS A 325 -5.74 -12.72 -9.35
CA LYS A 325 -6.74 -13.12 -10.34
C LYS A 325 -8.14 -13.08 -9.74
N ARG A 326 -8.34 -13.61 -8.54
CA ARG A 326 -9.61 -13.62 -7.81
C ARG A 326 -10.15 -12.22 -7.56
N ILE A 327 -9.32 -11.29 -7.06
CA ILE A 327 -9.78 -9.92 -6.80
C ILE A 327 -10.09 -9.13 -8.08
N LEU A 328 -9.40 -9.40 -9.19
CA LEU A 328 -9.70 -8.76 -10.47
C LEU A 328 -11.00 -9.29 -11.08
N GLU A 329 -11.24 -10.59 -11.02
CA GLU A 329 -12.49 -11.23 -11.49
C GLU A 329 -13.69 -10.76 -10.67
N ASN A 330 -13.57 -10.74 -9.33
CA ASN A 330 -14.64 -10.34 -8.41
C ASN A 330 -14.78 -8.82 -8.26
N ARG A 331 -13.84 -8.04 -8.78
CA ARG A 331 -13.74 -6.58 -8.56
C ARG A 331 -13.76 -6.19 -7.09
N GLY A 332 -13.18 -7.03 -6.24
CA GLY A 332 -13.17 -6.84 -4.79
C GLY A 332 -12.47 -7.98 -4.07
N PHE A 333 -12.21 -7.76 -2.80
CA PHE A 333 -11.61 -8.75 -1.91
C PHE A 333 -12.66 -9.72 -1.38
N THR A 334 -12.21 -10.91 -0.97
CA THR A 334 -13.07 -11.91 -0.34
C THR A 334 -13.80 -11.32 0.87
N ASP A 335 -15.10 -11.52 0.91
CA ASP A 335 -15.95 -11.15 2.06
C ASP A 335 -15.63 -12.06 3.25
N SER A 336 -15.45 -11.46 4.43
CA SER A 336 -15.23 -12.20 5.68
C SER A 336 -16.00 -11.54 6.81
N ASP A 337 -16.81 -12.32 7.51
CA ASP A 337 -17.59 -11.83 8.65
C ASP A 337 -16.69 -11.33 9.79
N LYS A 338 -15.52 -11.99 9.99
CA LYS A 338 -14.52 -11.53 10.96
C LYS A 338 -13.98 -10.15 10.61
N VAL A 339 -13.68 -9.90 9.33
CA VAL A 339 -13.14 -8.62 8.86
C VAL A 339 -14.22 -7.54 8.92
N LYS A 340 -15.47 -7.85 8.58
CA LYS A 340 -16.59 -6.92 8.74
C LYS A 340 -16.77 -6.54 10.20
N LYS A 341 -16.84 -7.53 11.09
CA LYS A 341 -16.97 -7.28 12.53
C LYS A 341 -15.83 -6.41 13.08
N ALA A 342 -14.58 -6.69 12.70
CA ALA A 342 -13.43 -5.88 13.13
C ALA A 342 -13.48 -4.44 12.60
N LEU A 343 -14.02 -4.24 11.40
CA LEU A 343 -14.24 -2.90 10.84
C LEU A 343 -15.35 -2.17 11.58
N ASP A 344 -16.46 -2.85 11.90
CA ASP A 344 -17.59 -2.27 12.66
C ASP A 344 -17.15 -1.88 14.07
N GLU A 345 -16.39 -2.73 14.77
CA GLU A 345 -15.80 -2.43 16.08
C GLU A 345 -14.86 -1.20 16.01
N TYR A 346 -14.01 -1.13 14.98
CA TYR A 346 -13.15 0.04 14.76
C TYR A 346 -13.96 1.32 14.49
N GLU A 347 -15.07 1.22 13.74
CA GLU A 347 -15.96 2.37 13.49
C GLU A 347 -16.59 2.89 14.78
N GLU A 348 -17.06 1.99 15.64
CA GLU A 348 -17.62 2.34 16.97
C GLU A 348 -16.55 3.06 17.81
N ASP A 349 -15.36 2.50 17.92
CA ASP A 349 -14.25 3.06 18.69
C ASP A 349 -13.74 4.40 18.14
N ASN A 350 -13.74 4.55 16.82
CA ASN A 350 -13.27 5.76 16.15
C ASN A 350 -14.31 6.89 16.10
N ASN A 351 -15.58 6.55 16.24
CA ASN A 351 -16.70 7.48 16.18
C ASN A 351 -17.50 7.49 17.49
N PRO A 352 -17.26 8.47 18.40
CA PRO A 352 -17.93 8.53 19.71
C PRO A 352 -19.46 8.51 19.65
N ILE A 353 -20.05 8.88 18.51
CA ILE A 353 -21.50 8.92 18.38
C ILE A 353 -22.08 7.51 18.12
N LEU A 354 -21.38 6.67 17.37
CA LEU A 354 -21.85 5.30 17.11
C LEU A 354 -21.72 4.42 18.36
N GLY A 355 -20.61 4.54 19.08
CA GLY A 355 -20.46 3.88 20.38
C GLY A 355 -21.50 4.32 21.40
N PHE A 356 -21.85 5.61 21.41
CA PHE A 356 -22.95 6.12 22.24
C PHE A 356 -24.32 5.54 21.85
N PHE A 357 -24.60 5.40 20.56
CA PHE A 357 -25.86 4.79 20.11
C PHE A 357 -25.96 3.33 20.55
N LYS A 358 -24.87 2.59 20.43
CA LYS A 358 -24.82 1.18 20.90
C LYS A 358 -25.03 1.09 22.42
N GLU A 359 -24.36 1.94 23.22
CA GLU A 359 -24.60 1.99 24.66
C GLU A 359 -26.07 2.31 24.98
N CYS A 360 -26.70 3.22 24.22
CA CYS A 360 -28.12 3.49 24.38
C CYS A 360 -28.99 2.26 24.08
N GLU A 361 -28.65 1.48 23.05
CA GLU A 361 -29.35 0.21 22.72
C GLU A 361 -29.15 -0.83 23.81
N ASP A 362 -27.91 -1.03 24.28
CA ASP A 362 -27.57 -2.00 25.33
C ASP A 362 -28.26 -1.67 26.67
N GLU A 363 -28.49 -0.40 26.98
CA GLU A 363 -29.15 0.09 28.19
C GLU A 363 -30.66 0.32 28.01
N ASP A 364 -31.24 -0.04 26.86
CA ASP A 364 -32.65 0.20 26.52
C ASP A 364 -33.07 1.68 26.64
N PHE A 365 -32.13 2.60 26.34
CA PHE A 365 -32.38 4.03 26.37
C PHE A 365 -32.76 4.55 24.99
N HIS A 366 -34.03 4.90 24.83
CA HIS A 366 -34.54 5.45 23.59
C HIS A 366 -34.17 6.94 23.44
N ILE A 367 -33.47 7.30 22.38
CA ILE A 367 -33.14 8.70 22.06
C ILE A 367 -34.39 9.43 21.59
N GLU A 368 -35.28 8.74 20.89
CA GLU A 368 -36.58 9.28 20.47
C GLU A 368 -37.44 9.58 21.69
N ASP A 369 -38.25 10.63 21.58
CA ASP A 369 -39.14 11.19 22.63
C ASP A 369 -38.44 11.63 23.92
N ASN A 370 -37.11 11.69 23.92
CA ASN A 370 -36.34 12.33 25.00
C ASN A 370 -35.91 13.77 24.64
N THR A 371 -35.67 14.58 25.67
CA THR A 371 -35.24 15.96 25.46
C THR A 371 -33.82 16.03 24.92
N THR A 372 -33.55 16.96 24.02
CA THR A 372 -32.20 17.16 23.46
C THR A 372 -31.14 17.44 24.53
N ASP A 373 -31.54 18.02 25.69
CA ASP A 373 -30.64 18.29 26.82
C ASP A 373 -30.26 16.99 27.54
N LEU A 374 -31.23 16.12 27.82
CA LEU A 374 -31.01 14.86 28.49
C LEU A 374 -30.11 13.93 27.66
N VAL A 375 -30.44 13.78 26.38
CA VAL A 375 -29.65 12.93 25.46
C VAL A 375 -28.24 13.46 25.32
N TYR A 376 -28.05 14.78 25.23
CA TYR A 376 -26.71 15.38 25.13
C TYR A 376 -25.90 15.24 26.43
N SER A 377 -26.52 15.39 27.61
CA SER A 377 -25.85 15.15 28.90
C SER A 377 -25.36 13.71 29.00
N ARG A 378 -26.19 12.76 28.60
CA ARG A 378 -25.82 11.33 28.59
C ARG A 378 -24.66 11.04 27.61
N TYR A 379 -24.68 11.66 26.44
CA TYR A 379 -23.54 11.60 25.50
C TYR A 379 -22.24 12.19 26.10
N GLN A 380 -22.34 13.25 26.89
CA GLN A 380 -21.17 13.83 27.57
C GLN A 380 -20.63 12.87 28.65
N GLU A 381 -21.52 12.23 29.41
CA GLU A 381 -21.15 11.20 30.40
C GLU A 381 -20.47 10.00 29.74
N TYR A 382 -21.04 9.51 28.63
CA TYR A 382 -20.43 8.47 27.80
C TYR A 382 -19.02 8.85 27.35
N CYS A 383 -18.87 10.06 26.79
CA CYS A 383 -17.55 10.52 26.34
C CYS A 383 -16.54 10.61 27.48
N LEU A 384 -16.97 11.07 28.67
CA LEU A 384 -16.11 11.17 29.85
C LEU A 384 -15.67 9.78 30.33
N ALA A 385 -16.61 8.84 30.42
CA ALA A 385 -16.34 7.46 30.85
C ALA A 385 -15.34 6.73 29.91
N ASN A 386 -15.40 7.04 28.61
CA ASN A 386 -14.58 6.43 27.58
C ASN A 386 -13.35 7.28 27.17
N ASN A 387 -12.97 8.31 27.97
CA ASN A 387 -11.85 9.23 27.65
C ASN A 387 -11.95 9.86 26.25
N LEU A 388 -13.18 10.18 25.81
CA LEU A 388 -13.47 10.80 24.52
C LEU A 388 -13.75 12.29 24.67
N GLN A 389 -13.48 13.06 23.64
CA GLN A 389 -13.86 14.47 23.61
C GLN A 389 -15.29 14.62 23.04
N ALA A 390 -16.22 15.06 23.86
CA ALA A 390 -17.59 15.33 23.41
C ALA A 390 -17.61 16.43 22.35
N MET A 391 -18.36 16.21 21.27
CA MET A 391 -18.62 17.23 20.27
C MET A 391 -19.59 18.29 20.82
N SER A 392 -19.66 19.49 20.20
CA SER A 392 -20.61 20.49 20.58
C SER A 392 -22.06 20.00 20.41
N LYS A 393 -22.99 20.48 21.24
CA LYS A 393 -24.41 20.11 21.18
C LYS A 393 -25.03 20.27 19.80
N THR A 394 -24.64 21.31 19.06
CA THR A 394 -25.12 21.54 17.69
C THR A 394 -24.58 20.49 16.72
N ALA A 395 -23.31 20.08 16.86
CA ALA A 395 -22.73 19.02 16.05
C ALA A 395 -23.35 17.66 16.38
N PHE A 396 -23.57 17.38 17.66
CA PHE A 396 -24.25 16.19 18.14
C PHE A 396 -25.67 16.06 17.58
N SER A 397 -26.50 17.12 17.67
CA SER A 397 -27.86 17.10 17.11
C SER A 397 -27.89 16.84 15.59
N ARG A 398 -26.89 17.35 14.84
CA ARG A 398 -26.78 17.04 13.41
C ARG A 398 -26.46 15.57 13.16
N GLN A 399 -25.66 14.95 14.03
CA GLN A 399 -25.34 13.52 13.92
C GLN A 399 -26.55 12.65 14.26
N ILE A 400 -27.34 13.00 15.30
CA ILE A 400 -28.61 12.35 15.60
C ILE A 400 -29.53 12.38 14.38
N ALA A 401 -29.73 13.58 13.79
CA ALA A 401 -30.58 13.73 12.61
C ALA A 401 -30.10 12.89 11.40
N ARG A 402 -28.79 12.81 11.23
CA ARG A 402 -28.20 12.06 10.09
C ARG A 402 -28.25 10.55 10.25
N ASN A 403 -27.94 10.03 11.45
CA ASN A 403 -27.78 8.60 11.67
C ASN A 403 -29.06 7.92 12.10
N LEU A 404 -29.93 8.61 12.87
CA LEU A 404 -31.17 8.05 13.39
C LEU A 404 -32.42 8.63 12.69
N HIS A 405 -32.25 9.51 11.71
CA HIS A 405 -33.33 10.18 10.98
C HIS A 405 -34.34 10.89 11.90
N LEU A 406 -33.88 11.31 13.10
CA LEU A 406 -34.69 12.05 14.05
C LEU A 406 -34.56 13.56 13.79
N HIS A 407 -35.66 14.29 13.94
CA HIS A 407 -35.67 15.75 13.94
C HIS A 407 -36.03 16.32 15.33
N THR A 408 -35.95 17.63 15.51
CA THR A 408 -36.27 18.24 16.81
C THR A 408 -37.57 18.97 16.76
N GLU A 409 -38.47 18.72 17.74
CA GLU A 409 -39.69 19.47 17.99
C GLU A 409 -39.67 20.18 19.34
N VAL A 410 -40.35 21.32 19.43
CA VAL A 410 -40.57 22.02 20.68
C VAL A 410 -41.90 21.56 21.28
N ARG A 411 -41.83 20.91 22.45
CA ARG A 411 -43.01 20.49 23.19
C ARG A 411 -43.10 21.19 24.53
N ARG A 412 -44.32 21.41 25.04
CA ARG A 412 -44.56 22.06 26.35
C ARG A 412 -44.61 20.98 27.46
N ILE A 413 -43.79 21.20 28.50
CA ILE A 413 -43.80 20.36 29.71
C ILE A 413 -44.24 21.28 30.87
N GLY A 414 -45.49 21.20 31.25
CA GLY A 414 -46.06 22.08 32.29
C GLY A 414 -45.96 23.56 31.91
N LYS A 415 -45.16 24.34 32.66
CA LYS A 415 -44.93 25.77 32.41
C LYS A 415 -43.70 26.08 31.57
N LYS A 416 -42.90 25.08 31.19
CA LYS A 416 -41.66 25.24 30.40
C LYS A 416 -41.80 24.59 29.04
N THR A 417 -40.98 25.01 28.08
CA THR A 417 -40.85 24.38 26.77
C THR A 417 -39.49 23.67 26.70
N ALA A 418 -39.44 22.49 26.08
CA ALA A 418 -38.22 21.78 25.81
C ALA A 418 -38.23 21.26 24.36
N ARG A 419 -37.02 20.99 23.80
CA ARG A 419 -36.86 20.34 22.51
C ARG A 419 -36.70 18.85 22.69
N PHE A 420 -37.41 18.08 21.89
CA PHE A 420 -37.38 16.61 21.87
C PHE A 420 -36.86 16.12 20.53
N TYR A 421 -36.22 14.93 20.53
CA TYR A 421 -35.99 14.19 19.32
C TYR A 421 -37.23 13.36 18.97
N VAL A 422 -37.70 13.47 17.75
CA VAL A 422 -38.88 12.74 17.26
C VAL A 422 -38.60 12.11 15.89
N ALA A 423 -39.25 10.99 15.59
CA ALA A 423 -39.15 10.37 14.29
C ALA A 423 -39.61 11.33 13.18
N GLY A 424 -38.92 11.31 12.06
CA GLY A 424 -39.41 12.01 10.87
C GLY A 424 -40.60 11.26 10.28
N ASP A 425 -41.66 12.00 9.90
CA ASP A 425 -42.72 11.40 9.08
C ASP A 425 -42.08 10.81 7.82
N GLN A 426 -42.21 9.48 7.66
CA GLN A 426 -41.85 8.82 6.40
C GLN A 426 -42.79 9.39 5.31
N LYS A 427 -42.28 10.33 4.51
CA LYS A 427 -42.91 10.75 3.26
C LYS A 427 -42.34 9.98 2.09
#